data_2899b52c8f786ed97ed93c5707aa4242
#
_entry.id   2899b52c8f786ed97ed93c5707aa4242
#
_cell.length_a   1.000
_cell.length_b   1.000
_cell.length_c   1.000
_cell.angle_alpha   90.00
_cell.angle_beta   90.00
_cell.angle_gamma   90.00
#
_symmetry.space_group_name_H-M   'P 1'
#
loop_
_entity.id
_entity.type
_entity.pdbx_description
1 polymer ?
#
loop_
_entity_poly.entity_id
_entity_poly.type
_entity_poly.pdbx_seq_one_letter_code
_entity_poly.pdbx_strand_id
1 'polypeptide(L)'
;GVETGIYKQPVDQAFLTTTGLEQDEHGDPRHHGGPEKALHHFASEHYRGLQNGLPEPAAGHCQPGAFGENLVTEGLTESDVCVGDVFRLGDARLQVSQPRQPCWRLNTRFGIADMSRRFQETLRTGWYYRVLQEGMIHAHDSLQLEQRDNSDWPLSRVLEVLYQRPLELESLRGMASLTTLSPNLIQLAKNRLAHGEIEDWQRRLLGPAAE
;
A
#
# COMPACT_ATOMS: atom_id res chain seq x y z
N GLY A 1 15.32 -19.31 -7.76
CA GLY A 1 14.85 -17.93 -7.59
C GLY A 1 13.47 -17.92 -6.97
N VAL A 2 13.12 -16.87 -6.26
CA VAL A 2 11.76 -16.71 -5.70
C VAL A 2 10.92 -16.06 -6.77
N GLU A 3 9.80 -16.68 -7.14
CA GLU A 3 8.80 -16.08 -8.03
C GLU A 3 8.19 -14.84 -7.37
N THR A 4 8.01 -13.77 -8.15
CA THR A 4 7.49 -12.52 -7.64
C THR A 4 6.67 -11.79 -8.70
N GLY A 5 5.46 -11.34 -8.35
CA GLY A 5 4.61 -10.47 -9.16
C GLY A 5 4.92 -8.97 -8.99
N ILE A 6 6.09 -8.61 -8.41
CA ILE A 6 6.43 -7.21 -8.16
C ILE A 6 6.81 -6.43 -9.44
N TYR A 7 7.10 -7.14 -10.53
CA TYR A 7 7.40 -6.52 -11.82
C TYR A 7 6.09 -6.31 -12.58
N LYS A 8 5.61 -5.07 -12.61
CA LYS A 8 4.41 -4.71 -13.36
C LYS A 8 4.78 -4.04 -14.68
N GLN A 9 3.96 -4.26 -15.69
CA GLN A 9 4.07 -3.62 -17.01
C GLN A 9 2.80 -2.81 -17.28
N PRO A 10 2.89 -1.66 -17.95
CA PRO A 10 1.72 -0.87 -18.28
C PRO A 10 0.82 -1.64 -19.27
N VAL A 11 -0.48 -1.48 -19.10
CA VAL A 11 -1.53 -2.01 -19.99
C VAL A 11 -2.52 -0.90 -20.29
N ASP A 12 -3.15 -0.97 -21.46
CA ASP A 12 -4.11 0.06 -21.89
C ASP A 12 -5.47 -0.08 -21.18
N GLN A 13 -5.85 -1.30 -20.83
CA GLN A 13 -7.10 -1.60 -20.12
C GLN A 13 -6.99 -2.91 -19.33
N ALA A 14 -7.81 -3.04 -18.30
CA ALA A 14 -7.94 -4.28 -17.55
C ALA A 14 -9.32 -4.38 -16.91
N PHE A 15 -9.82 -5.62 -16.71
CA PHE A 15 -11.00 -5.84 -15.89
C PHE A 15 -10.58 -5.96 -14.43
N LEU A 16 -11.20 -5.17 -13.57
CA LEU A 16 -10.94 -5.16 -12.13
C LEU A 16 -11.99 -5.99 -11.42
N THR A 17 -11.52 -7.05 -10.75
CA THR A 17 -12.32 -7.94 -9.91
C THR A 17 -12.19 -7.58 -8.43
N THR A 18 -12.99 -8.20 -7.56
CA THR A 18 -12.90 -8.04 -6.10
C THR A 18 -11.55 -8.46 -5.51
N THR A 19 -10.72 -9.18 -6.24
CA THR A 19 -9.41 -9.67 -5.78
C THR A 19 -8.22 -9.07 -6.50
N GLY A 20 -8.45 -8.20 -7.50
CA GLY A 20 -7.41 -7.54 -8.28
C GLY A 20 -7.69 -7.52 -9.78
N LEU A 21 -6.72 -7.08 -10.56
CA LEU A 21 -6.81 -7.12 -12.02
C LEU A 21 -6.81 -8.57 -12.52
N GLU A 22 -7.70 -8.90 -13.46
CA GLU A 22 -7.95 -10.29 -13.93
C GLU A 22 -6.68 -11.00 -14.44
N GLN A 23 -5.73 -10.25 -15.01
CA GLN A 23 -4.48 -10.80 -15.56
C GLN A 23 -3.27 -10.53 -14.67
N ASP A 24 -3.48 -10.05 -13.43
CA ASP A 24 -2.38 -9.75 -12.53
C ASP A 24 -1.93 -10.99 -11.75
N GLU A 25 -0.62 -11.15 -11.62
CA GLU A 25 -0.01 -12.24 -10.88
C GLU A 25 0.47 -11.76 -9.49
N HIS A 26 0.15 -12.56 -8.46
CA HIS A 26 0.59 -12.34 -7.09
C HIS A 26 1.57 -13.44 -6.68
N GLY A 27 2.83 -13.10 -6.45
CA GLY A 27 3.86 -14.06 -6.06
C GLY A 27 3.66 -14.70 -4.67
N ASP A 28 2.74 -14.20 -3.86
CA ASP A 28 2.33 -14.78 -2.57
C ASP A 28 0.90 -14.33 -2.24
N PRO A 29 -0.12 -15.07 -2.70
CA PRO A 29 -1.54 -14.70 -2.51
C PRO A 29 -1.96 -14.59 -1.05
N ARG A 30 -1.24 -15.22 -0.10
CA ARG A 30 -1.56 -15.16 1.34
C ARG A 30 -1.21 -13.82 1.98
N HIS A 31 -0.21 -13.10 1.43
CA HIS A 31 0.29 -11.84 2.00
C HIS A 31 0.11 -10.63 1.06
N HIS A 32 0.09 -10.87 -0.25
CA HIS A 32 0.09 -9.86 -1.31
C HIS A 32 -1.12 -9.99 -2.25
N GLY A 33 -2.33 -10.03 -1.68
CA GLY A 33 -3.57 -10.14 -2.44
C GLY A 33 -4.77 -10.22 -1.51
N GLY A 34 -5.91 -10.59 -2.10
CA GLY A 34 -7.18 -10.69 -1.40
C GLY A 34 -7.97 -9.37 -1.37
N PRO A 35 -9.22 -9.42 -0.87
CA PRO A 35 -10.18 -8.32 -1.02
C PRO A 35 -9.69 -6.98 -0.48
N GLU A 36 -8.89 -6.98 0.60
CA GLU A 36 -8.36 -5.74 1.20
C GLU A 36 -7.16 -5.15 0.47
N LYS A 37 -6.59 -5.89 -0.50
CA LYS A 37 -5.39 -5.52 -1.27
C LYS A 37 -5.59 -5.80 -2.75
N ALA A 38 -6.82 -5.59 -3.25
CA ALA A 38 -7.16 -5.88 -4.63
C ALA A 38 -6.37 -5.01 -5.62
N LEU A 39 -6.09 -3.76 -5.27
CA LEU A 39 -5.36 -2.84 -6.12
C LEU A 39 -4.37 -2.02 -5.30
N HIS A 40 -3.11 -1.97 -5.73
CA HIS A 40 -2.05 -1.14 -5.13
C HIS A 40 -1.90 0.15 -5.91
N HIS A 41 -1.97 1.28 -5.22
CA HIS A 41 -1.77 2.63 -5.77
C HIS A 41 -0.50 3.26 -5.22
N PHE A 42 0.23 3.96 -6.08
CA PHE A 42 1.44 4.67 -5.72
C PHE A 42 1.48 6.05 -6.37
N ALA A 43 1.80 7.09 -5.60
CA ALA A 43 1.89 8.47 -6.10
C ALA A 43 3.14 8.67 -6.94
N SER A 44 3.00 9.26 -8.13
CA SER A 44 4.12 9.50 -9.05
C SER A 44 5.16 10.45 -8.47
N GLU A 45 4.75 11.36 -7.59
CA GLU A 45 5.58 12.33 -6.89
C GLU A 45 6.70 11.70 -6.05
N HIS A 46 6.48 10.45 -5.61
CA HIS A 46 7.42 9.78 -4.72
C HIS A 46 8.65 9.24 -5.44
N TYR A 47 8.55 8.88 -6.74
CA TYR A 47 9.68 8.27 -7.46
C TYR A 47 10.94 9.11 -7.44
N ARG A 48 10.85 10.40 -7.76
CA ARG A 48 12.01 11.28 -7.80
C ARG A 48 12.72 11.39 -6.45
N GLY A 49 11.95 11.49 -5.37
CA GLY A 49 12.51 11.56 -4.02
C GLY A 49 13.23 10.26 -3.63
N LEU A 50 12.64 9.12 -3.99
CA LEU A 50 13.23 7.81 -3.73
C LEU A 50 14.48 7.56 -4.58
N GLN A 51 14.47 7.91 -5.88
CA GLN A 51 15.63 7.80 -6.76
C GLN A 51 16.86 8.52 -6.19
N ASN A 52 16.68 9.77 -5.72
CA ASN A 52 17.77 10.57 -5.18
C ASN A 52 18.42 9.98 -3.91
N GLY A 53 17.71 9.11 -3.20
CA GLY A 53 18.19 8.44 -1.99
C GLY A 53 18.83 7.07 -2.21
N LEU A 54 18.87 6.59 -3.47
CA LEU A 54 19.34 5.25 -3.81
C LEU A 54 20.64 5.28 -4.61
N PRO A 55 21.56 4.31 -4.41
CA PRO A 55 22.73 4.14 -5.27
C PRO A 55 22.33 3.50 -6.61
N GLU A 56 23.15 3.68 -7.63
CA GLU A 56 23.03 2.91 -8.87
C GLU A 56 23.45 1.42 -8.64
N PRO A 57 22.80 0.44 -9.30
CA PRO A 57 21.74 0.59 -10.31
C PRO A 57 20.32 0.68 -9.71
N ALA A 58 20.17 0.68 -8.39
CA ALA A 58 18.88 0.68 -7.71
C ALA A 58 18.04 1.93 -8.04
N ALA A 59 18.67 3.10 -8.15
CA ALA A 59 18.00 4.34 -8.54
C ALA A 59 17.31 4.20 -9.91
N GLY A 60 17.97 3.60 -10.89
CA GLY A 60 17.42 3.34 -12.23
C GLY A 60 16.22 2.39 -12.24
N HIS A 61 16.05 1.58 -11.21
CA HIS A 61 14.87 0.70 -11.06
C HIS A 61 13.64 1.41 -10.49
N CYS A 62 13.80 2.62 -9.93
CA CYS A 62 12.72 3.35 -9.26
C CYS A 62 11.86 4.11 -10.28
N GLN A 63 10.95 3.41 -10.92
CA GLN A 63 10.04 3.90 -11.97
C GLN A 63 8.68 3.22 -11.85
N PRO A 64 7.63 3.65 -12.56
CA PRO A 64 6.32 3.01 -12.52
C PRO A 64 6.39 1.49 -12.66
N GLY A 65 5.70 0.77 -11.77
CA GLY A 65 5.74 -0.69 -11.65
C GLY A 65 6.85 -1.22 -10.72
N ALA A 66 7.72 -0.37 -10.18
CA ALA A 66 8.90 -0.79 -9.40
C ALA A 66 8.54 -1.39 -8.04
N PHE A 67 7.45 -0.93 -7.44
CA PHE A 67 7.01 -1.34 -6.10
C PHE A 67 5.85 -2.34 -6.14
N GLY A 68 5.48 -2.86 -7.32
CA GLY A 68 4.35 -3.77 -7.52
C GLY A 68 3.00 -3.07 -7.50
N GLU A 69 2.98 -1.77 -7.77
CA GLU A 69 1.76 -0.99 -7.90
C GLU A 69 1.03 -1.28 -9.21
N ASN A 70 -0.29 -1.21 -9.13
CA ASN A 70 -1.19 -1.37 -10.27
C ASN A 70 -1.63 -0.01 -10.81
N LEU A 71 -1.74 1.00 -9.95
CA LEU A 71 -2.10 2.37 -10.31
C LEU A 71 -0.97 3.34 -9.95
N VAL A 72 -0.69 4.24 -10.87
CA VAL A 72 0.18 5.40 -10.65
C VAL A 72 -0.59 6.64 -11.08
N THR A 73 -0.75 7.60 -10.17
CA THR A 73 -1.39 8.88 -10.48
C THR A 73 -0.53 10.05 -10.02
N GLU A 74 -0.84 11.22 -10.51
CA GLU A 74 -0.31 12.51 -10.07
C GLU A 74 -1.38 13.28 -9.33
N GLY A 75 -0.98 14.08 -8.31
CA GLY A 75 -1.88 14.95 -7.56
C GLY A 75 -2.56 14.32 -6.36
N LEU A 76 -2.28 13.05 -6.04
CA LEU A 76 -2.79 12.37 -4.85
C LEU A 76 -1.66 11.66 -4.10
N THR A 77 -1.49 12.00 -2.84
CA THR A 77 -0.54 11.37 -1.92
C THR A 77 -1.25 10.82 -0.68
N GLU A 78 -0.51 10.17 0.21
CA GLU A 78 -1.03 9.66 1.49
C GLU A 78 -1.64 10.76 2.38
N SER A 79 -1.31 12.03 2.13
CA SER A 79 -1.88 13.17 2.85
C SER A 79 -3.23 13.64 2.29
N ASP A 80 -3.51 13.30 1.04
CA ASP A 80 -4.71 13.73 0.32
C ASP A 80 -5.83 12.68 0.38
N VAL A 81 -5.46 11.41 0.62
CA VAL A 81 -6.36 10.26 0.60
C VAL A 81 -6.64 9.78 2.01
N CYS A 82 -7.92 9.59 2.35
CA CYS A 82 -8.35 9.16 3.68
C CYS A 82 -8.82 7.70 3.70
N VAL A 83 -8.74 7.08 4.88
CA VAL A 83 -9.28 5.72 5.11
C VAL A 83 -10.76 5.67 4.77
N GLY A 84 -11.15 4.73 3.91
CA GLY A 84 -12.54 4.55 3.50
C GLY A 84 -13.01 5.49 2.40
N ASP A 85 -12.15 6.39 1.87
CA ASP A 85 -12.49 7.15 0.66
C ASP A 85 -12.97 6.21 -0.43
N VAL A 86 -14.08 6.55 -1.08
CA VAL A 86 -14.60 5.82 -2.23
C VAL A 86 -14.31 6.61 -3.49
N PHE A 87 -13.67 5.96 -4.43
CA PHE A 87 -13.35 6.51 -5.73
C PHE A 87 -14.04 5.73 -6.84
N ARG A 88 -14.45 6.42 -7.90
CA ARG A 88 -14.79 5.84 -9.19
C ARG A 88 -13.59 5.89 -10.11
N LEU A 89 -13.31 4.75 -10.79
CA LEU A 89 -12.28 4.61 -11.81
C LEU A 89 -12.86 3.80 -12.96
N GLY A 90 -13.09 4.42 -14.13
CA GLY A 90 -13.82 3.79 -15.22
C GLY A 90 -15.20 3.30 -14.78
N ASP A 91 -15.48 2.01 -14.96
CA ASP A 91 -16.72 1.36 -14.52
C ASP A 91 -16.64 0.83 -13.08
N ALA A 92 -15.44 0.82 -12.47
CA ALA A 92 -15.22 0.25 -11.14
C ALA A 92 -15.40 1.29 -10.02
N ARG A 93 -15.73 0.79 -8.81
CA ARG A 93 -15.74 1.58 -7.56
C ARG A 93 -14.78 0.96 -6.56
N LEU A 94 -13.92 1.78 -6.03
CA LEU A 94 -12.79 1.43 -5.16
C LEU A 94 -12.97 2.09 -3.80
N GLN A 95 -12.64 1.37 -2.72
CA GLN A 95 -12.57 1.97 -1.39
C GLN A 95 -11.18 1.80 -0.80
N VAL A 96 -10.61 2.89 -0.30
CA VAL A 96 -9.32 2.87 0.40
C VAL A 96 -9.41 2.01 1.65
N SER A 97 -8.63 0.93 1.68
CA SER A 97 -8.64 -0.07 2.75
C SER A 97 -7.53 0.11 3.78
N GLN A 98 -6.32 0.44 3.32
CA GLN A 98 -5.14 0.55 4.17
C GLN A 98 -3.95 1.17 3.42
N PRO A 99 -2.97 1.81 4.13
CA PRO A 99 -1.67 2.11 3.55
C PRO A 99 -0.88 0.81 3.32
N ARG A 100 0.03 0.84 2.36
CA ARG A 100 0.91 -0.31 2.11
C ARG A 100 1.96 -0.43 3.19
N GLN A 101 2.13 -1.63 3.72
CA GLN A 101 3.24 -1.99 4.60
C GLN A 101 4.36 -2.64 3.77
N PRO A 102 5.55 -2.00 3.66
CA PRO A 102 6.67 -2.53 2.90
C PRO A 102 7.15 -3.89 3.43
N CYS A 103 7.63 -4.75 2.55
CA CYS A 103 8.15 -6.06 2.91
C CYS A 103 9.51 -6.34 2.25
N TRP A 104 10.21 -7.36 2.73
CA TRP A 104 11.55 -7.79 2.31
C TRP A 104 11.70 -8.04 0.79
N ARG A 105 10.61 -8.26 0.06
CA ARG A 105 10.67 -8.40 -1.41
C ARG A 105 11.25 -7.15 -2.10
N LEU A 106 11.10 -5.98 -1.48
CA LEU A 106 11.78 -4.76 -1.95
C LEU A 106 13.30 -4.86 -1.81
N ASN A 107 13.80 -5.51 -0.75
CA ASN A 107 15.23 -5.71 -0.57
C ASN A 107 15.81 -6.50 -1.74
N THR A 108 15.15 -7.60 -2.10
CA THR A 108 15.53 -8.42 -3.27
C THR A 108 15.37 -7.65 -4.58
N ARG A 109 14.28 -6.93 -4.76
CA ARG A 109 13.97 -6.18 -5.98
C ARG A 109 15.01 -5.12 -6.30
N PHE A 110 15.46 -4.39 -5.28
CA PHE A 110 16.41 -3.28 -5.43
C PHE A 110 17.87 -3.69 -5.16
N GLY A 111 18.13 -4.91 -4.69
CA GLY A 111 19.47 -5.36 -4.32
C GLY A 111 20.05 -4.63 -3.08
N ILE A 112 19.18 -4.07 -2.23
CA ILE A 112 19.55 -3.31 -1.04
C ILE A 112 18.95 -4.00 0.18
N ALA A 113 19.79 -4.47 1.11
CA ALA A 113 19.40 -5.34 2.22
C ALA A 113 18.34 -4.72 3.18
N ASP A 114 18.27 -3.40 3.27
CA ASP A 114 17.36 -2.65 4.12
C ASP A 114 16.36 -1.76 3.36
N MET A 115 16.16 -2.02 2.05
CA MET A 115 15.27 -1.20 1.21
C MET A 115 13.85 -1.09 1.77
N SER A 116 13.29 -2.18 2.27
CA SER A 116 11.95 -2.19 2.89
C SER A 116 11.86 -1.28 4.12
N ARG A 117 12.91 -1.22 4.92
CA ARG A 117 13.01 -0.33 6.08
C ARG A 117 13.10 1.12 5.63
N ARG A 118 14.02 1.44 4.72
CA ARG A 118 14.17 2.79 4.14
C ARG A 118 12.86 3.29 3.56
N PHE A 119 12.18 2.42 2.81
CA PHE A 119 10.89 2.74 2.21
C PHE A 119 9.81 3.00 3.27
N GLN A 120 9.75 2.19 4.34
CA GLN A 120 8.86 2.40 5.48
C GLN A 120 9.11 3.76 6.18
N GLU A 121 10.36 4.13 6.38
CA GLU A 121 10.76 5.38 7.04
C GLU A 121 10.35 6.63 6.28
N THR A 122 10.16 6.53 4.96
CA THR A 122 9.64 7.66 4.16
C THR A 122 8.18 8.00 4.45
N LEU A 123 7.37 7.06 4.96
CA LEU A 123 5.91 7.10 5.05
C LEU A 123 5.21 7.34 3.69
N ARG A 124 5.93 7.16 2.58
CA ARG A 124 5.46 7.34 1.20
C ARG A 124 5.41 5.98 0.53
N THR A 125 4.46 5.16 0.97
CA THR A 125 4.45 3.73 0.64
C THR A 125 3.34 3.33 -0.32
N GLY A 126 2.44 4.26 -0.66
CA GLY A 126 1.23 3.98 -1.40
C GLY A 126 0.17 3.30 -0.52
N TRP A 127 -0.90 2.88 -1.13
CA TRP A 127 -2.05 2.30 -0.44
C TRP A 127 -2.76 1.25 -1.26
N TYR A 128 -3.67 0.54 -0.60
CA TYR A 128 -4.51 -0.47 -1.22
C TYR A 128 -5.96 -0.05 -1.24
N TYR A 129 -6.66 -0.60 -2.21
CA TYR A 129 -8.11 -0.55 -2.32
C TYR A 129 -8.72 -1.93 -2.17
N ARG A 130 -9.95 -1.96 -1.60
CA ARG A 130 -10.92 -3.01 -1.89
C ARG A 130 -11.83 -2.55 -3.01
N VAL A 131 -12.36 -3.51 -3.76
CA VAL A 131 -13.26 -3.24 -4.88
C VAL A 131 -14.69 -3.39 -4.39
N LEU A 132 -15.47 -2.31 -4.49
CA LEU A 132 -16.89 -2.28 -4.15
C LEU A 132 -17.77 -2.66 -5.35
N GLN A 133 -17.30 -2.34 -6.56
CA GLN A 133 -17.93 -2.67 -7.82
C GLN A 133 -16.84 -3.02 -8.84
N GLU A 134 -16.95 -4.19 -9.43
CA GLU A 134 -16.08 -4.65 -10.51
C GLU A 134 -16.38 -3.88 -11.80
N GLY A 135 -15.40 -3.77 -12.70
CA GLY A 135 -15.60 -3.11 -13.97
C GLY A 135 -14.34 -2.95 -14.80
N MET A 136 -14.53 -2.52 -16.04
CA MET A 136 -13.43 -2.15 -16.91
C MET A 136 -12.80 -0.84 -16.47
N ILE A 137 -11.48 -0.82 -16.45
CA ILE A 137 -10.68 0.37 -16.25
C ILE A 137 -9.69 0.53 -17.39
N HIS A 138 -9.40 1.77 -17.77
CA HIS A 138 -8.51 2.09 -18.88
C HIS A 138 -7.36 2.97 -18.39
N ALA A 139 -6.22 2.88 -19.08
CA ALA A 139 -5.15 3.85 -18.89
C ALA A 139 -5.72 5.26 -19.17
N HIS A 140 -5.34 6.21 -18.30
CA HIS A 140 -5.83 7.59 -18.34
C HIS A 140 -7.28 7.84 -17.88
N ASP A 141 -7.99 6.83 -17.36
CA ASP A 141 -9.23 7.07 -16.65
C ASP A 141 -8.99 8.00 -15.45
N SER A 142 -9.92 8.92 -15.21
CA SER A 142 -9.84 9.82 -14.07
C SER A 142 -10.32 9.13 -12.80
N LEU A 143 -9.49 9.18 -11.76
CA LEU A 143 -9.86 8.74 -10.41
C LEU A 143 -10.71 9.84 -9.75
N GLN A 144 -11.99 9.58 -9.51
CA GLN A 144 -12.96 10.57 -9.01
C GLN A 144 -13.41 10.21 -7.60
N LEU A 145 -13.15 11.09 -6.62
CA LEU A 145 -13.64 10.92 -5.25
C LEU A 145 -15.17 11.06 -5.24
N GLU A 146 -15.88 10.03 -4.77
CA GLU A 146 -17.34 10.00 -4.62
C GLU A 146 -17.80 10.18 -3.17
N GLN A 147 -17.01 9.66 -2.19
CA GLN A 147 -17.38 9.67 -0.78
C GLN A 147 -16.14 9.76 0.11
N ARG A 148 -16.23 10.57 1.18
CA ARG A 148 -15.22 10.68 2.24
C ARG A 148 -15.90 10.75 3.60
N ASP A 149 -15.75 9.68 4.40
CA ASP A 149 -16.38 9.58 5.72
C ASP A 149 -15.40 9.89 6.86
N ASN A 150 -14.10 9.70 6.65
CA ASN A 150 -13.08 9.82 7.67
C ASN A 150 -12.06 10.93 7.33
N SER A 151 -12.52 12.17 7.15
CA SER A 151 -11.64 13.30 6.76
C SER A 151 -10.47 13.54 7.72
N ASP A 152 -10.62 13.17 8.99
CA ASP A 152 -9.58 13.30 10.02
C ASP A 152 -8.55 12.16 10.00
N TRP A 153 -8.72 11.17 9.09
CA TRP A 153 -7.85 10.02 8.96
C TRP A 153 -7.23 9.88 7.57
N PRO A 154 -6.40 10.87 7.15
CA PRO A 154 -5.58 10.67 5.97
C PRO A 154 -4.62 9.50 6.20
N LEU A 155 -4.21 8.82 5.13
CA LEU A 155 -3.32 7.67 5.20
C LEU A 155 -1.97 8.01 5.83
N SER A 156 -1.49 9.25 5.66
CA SER A 156 -0.30 9.76 6.35
C SER A 156 -0.41 9.64 7.87
N ARG A 157 -1.58 9.97 8.45
CA ARG A 157 -1.85 9.79 9.88
C ARG A 157 -1.82 8.32 10.30
N VAL A 158 -2.38 7.43 9.48
CA VAL A 158 -2.30 5.98 9.76
C VAL A 158 -0.84 5.50 9.79
N LEU A 159 -0.04 5.93 8.81
CA LEU A 159 1.39 5.61 8.74
C LEU A 159 2.19 6.15 9.93
N GLU A 160 1.88 7.36 10.40
CA GLU A 160 2.47 7.92 11.62
C GLU A 160 2.14 7.07 12.85
N VAL A 161 0.88 6.64 13.01
CA VAL A 161 0.46 5.75 14.11
C VAL A 161 1.16 4.39 13.99
N LEU A 162 1.34 3.87 12.79
CA LEU A 162 2.01 2.60 12.61
C LEU A 162 3.50 2.65 12.98
N TYR A 163 4.22 3.73 12.60
CA TYR A 163 5.68 3.71 12.57
C TYR A 163 6.38 4.79 13.40
N GLN A 164 5.75 5.94 13.64
CA GLN A 164 6.37 7.05 14.39
C GLN A 164 5.83 7.18 15.81
N ARG A 165 4.54 6.90 16.01
CA ARG A 165 3.86 6.98 17.32
C ARG A 165 3.13 5.68 17.64
N PRO A 166 3.82 4.52 17.60
CA PRO A 166 3.18 3.21 17.53
C PRO A 166 2.44 2.78 18.81
N LEU A 167 2.65 3.47 19.93
CA LEU A 167 2.01 3.20 21.23
C LEU A 167 1.21 4.40 21.77
N GLU A 168 0.94 5.40 20.94
CA GLU A 168 0.14 6.55 21.34
C GLU A 168 -1.34 6.15 21.44
N LEU A 169 -1.87 6.16 22.69
CA LEU A 169 -3.13 5.51 23.03
C LEU A 169 -4.36 6.14 22.35
N GLU A 170 -4.39 7.46 22.21
CA GLU A 170 -5.52 8.15 21.60
C GLU A 170 -5.61 7.82 20.11
N SER A 171 -4.51 7.91 19.39
CA SER A 171 -4.44 7.54 17.98
C SER A 171 -4.72 6.05 17.73
N LEU A 172 -4.24 5.16 18.60
CA LEU A 172 -4.57 3.73 18.51
C LEU A 172 -6.07 3.47 18.71
N ARG A 173 -6.73 4.14 19.67
CA ARG A 173 -8.20 4.04 19.86
C ARG A 173 -8.94 4.57 18.65
N GLY A 174 -8.53 5.72 18.13
CA GLY A 174 -9.11 6.27 16.90
C GLY A 174 -8.95 5.32 15.72
N MET A 175 -7.75 4.81 15.47
CA MET A 175 -7.48 3.84 14.40
C MET A 175 -8.30 2.55 14.57
N ALA A 176 -8.44 2.03 15.78
CA ALA A 176 -9.21 0.82 16.08
C ALA A 176 -10.74 1.00 15.90
N SER A 177 -11.24 2.24 15.85
CA SER A 177 -12.67 2.55 15.65
C SER A 177 -13.05 2.74 14.17
N LEU A 178 -12.07 2.79 13.25
CA LEU A 178 -12.31 2.98 11.81
C LEU A 178 -12.88 1.72 11.17
N THR A 179 -14.18 1.68 10.95
CA THR A 179 -14.87 0.49 10.40
C THR A 179 -14.48 0.18 8.95
N THR A 180 -13.98 1.17 8.21
CA THR A 180 -13.53 1.03 6.81
C THR A 180 -12.05 0.71 6.66
N LEU A 181 -11.26 0.79 7.74
CA LEU A 181 -9.87 0.31 7.73
C LEU A 181 -9.84 -1.21 7.63
N SER A 182 -8.79 -1.78 7.05
CA SER A 182 -8.64 -3.23 6.92
C SER A 182 -8.69 -3.93 8.29
N PRO A 183 -9.34 -5.11 8.41
CA PRO A 183 -9.47 -5.83 9.68
C PRO A 183 -8.13 -6.12 10.36
N ASN A 184 -7.08 -6.39 9.58
CA ASN A 184 -5.74 -6.65 10.09
C ASN A 184 -5.14 -5.44 10.82
N LEU A 185 -5.32 -4.23 10.29
CA LEU A 185 -4.82 -3.01 10.93
C LEU A 185 -5.65 -2.61 12.14
N ILE A 186 -6.97 -2.83 12.11
CA ILE A 186 -7.84 -2.68 13.29
C ILE A 186 -7.37 -3.61 14.41
N GLN A 187 -7.10 -4.89 14.09
CA GLN A 187 -6.64 -5.87 15.07
C GLN A 187 -5.24 -5.51 15.61
N LEU A 188 -4.33 -5.03 14.75
CA LEU A 188 -3.03 -4.54 15.15
C LEU A 188 -3.15 -3.41 16.19
N ALA A 189 -4.00 -2.41 15.94
CA ALA A 189 -4.23 -1.31 16.88
C ALA A 189 -4.80 -1.84 18.22
N LYS A 190 -5.77 -2.76 18.18
CA LYS A 190 -6.31 -3.41 19.38
C LYS A 190 -5.27 -4.19 20.17
N ASN A 191 -4.39 -4.92 19.51
CA ASN A 191 -3.31 -5.67 20.16
C ASN A 191 -2.31 -4.72 20.85
N ARG A 192 -1.91 -3.64 20.19
CA ARG A 192 -1.03 -2.62 20.80
C ARG A 192 -1.68 -1.94 22.00
N LEU A 193 -3.00 -1.66 21.93
CA LEU A 193 -3.75 -1.13 23.09
C LEU A 193 -3.81 -2.11 24.26
N ALA A 194 -3.96 -3.40 23.98
CA ALA A 194 -4.09 -4.43 25.01
C ALA A 194 -2.75 -4.77 25.71
N HIS A 195 -1.66 -4.78 24.95
CA HIS A 195 -0.37 -5.28 25.43
C HIS A 195 0.66 -4.16 25.67
N GLY A 196 0.50 -2.97 25.09
CA GLY A 196 1.49 -1.88 25.19
C GLY A 196 2.81 -2.20 24.46
N GLU A 197 2.77 -3.09 23.48
CA GLU A 197 3.94 -3.59 22.75
C GLU A 197 3.74 -3.47 21.26
N ILE A 198 4.87 -3.32 20.54
CA ILE A 198 4.91 -3.29 19.08
C ILE A 198 5.23 -4.71 18.60
N GLU A 199 4.50 -5.18 17.59
CA GLU A 199 4.77 -6.46 16.92
C GLU A 199 6.17 -6.50 16.29
N ASP A 200 6.77 -7.68 16.19
CA ASP A 200 8.05 -7.86 15.53
C ASP A 200 7.93 -7.65 14.00
N TRP A 201 8.70 -6.68 13.49
CA TRP A 201 8.75 -6.38 12.06
C TRP A 201 9.85 -7.13 11.31
N GLN A 202 10.72 -7.88 12.00
CA GLN A 202 11.90 -8.50 11.38
C GLN A 202 11.52 -9.40 10.21
N ARG A 203 10.57 -10.32 10.44
CA ARG A 203 10.13 -11.23 9.37
C ARG A 203 9.57 -10.48 8.16
N ARG A 204 8.84 -9.39 8.37
CA ARG A 204 8.28 -8.59 7.29
C ARG A 204 9.36 -7.79 6.55
N LEU A 205 10.30 -7.19 7.26
CA LEU A 205 11.32 -6.29 6.70
C LEU A 205 12.56 -7.04 6.16
N LEU A 206 12.93 -8.16 6.77
CA LEU A 206 14.17 -8.88 6.42
C LEU A 206 13.89 -10.21 5.69
N GLY A 207 12.67 -10.72 5.75
CA GLY A 207 12.31 -12.01 5.18
C GLY A 207 12.45 -13.18 6.17
N PRO A 208 12.18 -14.41 5.70
CA PRO A 208 12.43 -15.59 6.51
C PRO A 208 13.93 -15.68 6.81
N ALA A 209 14.28 -16.17 8.00
CA ALA A 209 15.67 -16.49 8.31
C ALA A 209 16.20 -17.48 7.25
N ALA A 210 17.45 -17.29 6.80
CA ALA A 210 18.10 -18.27 5.95
C ALA A 210 18.22 -19.59 6.74
N GLU A 211 17.67 -20.67 6.19
CA GLU A 211 17.87 -22.02 6.70
C GLU A 211 19.31 -22.48 6.52
#